data_be12ac1cb995dad8b288af1e032ff0c5
#
_entry.id   be12ac1cb995dad8b288af1e032ff0c5
#
_cell.length_a   1.000
_cell.length_b   1.000
_cell.length_c   1.000
_cell.angle_alpha   90.00
_cell.angle_beta   90.00
_cell.angle_gamma   90.00
#
_symmetry.space_group_name_H-M   'P 1'
#
loop_
_entity.id
_entity.type
_entity.pdbx_description
1 polymer ?
#
loop_
_entity_poly.entity_id
_entity_poly.type
_entity_poly.pdbx_seq_one_letter_code
_entity_poly.pdbx_strand_id
1 'polypeptide(L)'
;MKRNVFRLGFGVMLLAMMASCAKLGEMKPEYFTVNPNPLEVKAGKVEGTITANFPEKYFTKNATVVVTPVLRYEGGEATSAPSTYQGEKVEGNNETIQYKAGGTVTQSFSFDYVPEMAQSVLTLRFKATVGKKNKVVEIPDVDIAVGCLATSTLADASTVKPAYAKDNFVRDTKEVTEADIMFAIQQSNVKTNDDVKALQKAEKAAAKDEKRTVDGISVVSAASPDGGAELNEKLAAARQKNTLSFLKQQKSQAAVDAQYIAQDWEGFKKLVQESSVKDKDLILRVLGSYSDPETREKEIKNLSAAYKELASDILPKLRRSHMALNVTLKGKTDEEILALAESNPDSLNVEELMFASKLACQAGNKEAAAKYTEANAKQNASDWRTQNNLAALDITKGDLAASKAALDNSDNNGGKGKAEVSFNRGILSLTDGDTEAAKQYFGLAAGVENLNEGQGVLYIQEGDYAKAINSFGNTTSNNAALAQLLVNENDKAKSILDNVEKKDATTYYMLAICAARGANDADVFANLQKAAELNADFATRAKTDIEFAKYWTAAEFQAIAK
;
A
#
# COMPACT_ATOMS: atom_id res chain seq x y z
N MET A 1 -19.33 19.93 41.65
CA MET A 1 -20.20 18.82 41.21
C MET A 1 -19.57 17.52 41.68
N LYS A 2 -20.29 16.69 42.43
CA LYS A 2 -19.73 15.54 43.15
C LYS A 2 -19.37 14.42 42.14
N ARG A 3 -18.10 14.09 41.99
CA ARG A 3 -17.61 12.92 41.25
C ARG A 3 -17.88 11.68 42.12
N ASN A 4 -18.82 10.84 41.69
CA ASN A 4 -18.98 9.51 42.26
C ASN A 4 -17.84 8.62 41.75
N VAL A 5 -16.87 8.42 42.60
CA VAL A 5 -15.83 7.38 42.40
C VAL A 5 -16.55 6.02 42.57
N PHE A 6 -16.63 5.27 41.49
CA PHE A 6 -17.14 3.90 41.51
C PHE A 6 -16.14 3.06 42.29
N ARG A 7 -16.35 2.95 43.61
CA ARG A 7 -15.62 2.02 44.46
C ARG A 7 -16.18 0.61 44.22
N LEU A 8 -15.46 -0.22 43.49
CA LEU A 8 -15.66 -1.66 43.49
C LEU A 8 -15.33 -2.18 44.90
N GLY A 9 -16.29 -2.04 45.80
CA GLY A 9 -16.24 -2.64 47.12
C GLY A 9 -16.86 -4.02 47.04
N PHE A 10 -16.12 -5.04 47.39
CA PHE A 10 -16.65 -6.36 47.73
C PHE A 10 -17.62 -6.20 48.92
N GLY A 11 -18.88 -5.95 48.64
CA GLY A 11 -19.94 -5.95 49.65
C GLY A 11 -20.52 -7.36 49.73
N VAL A 12 -20.08 -8.14 50.70
CA VAL A 12 -20.79 -9.34 51.11
C VAL A 12 -22.11 -8.91 51.74
N MET A 13 -23.18 -8.98 50.99
CA MET A 13 -24.52 -8.73 51.50
C MET A 13 -25.11 -10.06 52.03
N LEU A 14 -25.05 -10.20 53.36
CA LEU A 14 -25.77 -11.27 54.05
C LEU A 14 -27.27 -11.03 53.93
N LEU A 15 -27.96 -11.75 53.08
CA LEU A 15 -29.43 -11.77 53.05
C LEU A 15 -29.98 -13.06 53.65
N ALA A 16 -30.92 -12.85 54.54
CA ALA A 16 -31.58 -13.86 55.34
C ALA A 16 -32.31 -14.93 54.50
N MET A 17 -32.15 -16.20 54.85
CA MET A 17 -32.86 -17.33 54.28
C MET A 17 -34.39 -17.22 54.48
N MET A 18 -35.11 -17.18 53.36
CA MET A 18 -36.51 -17.62 53.32
C MET A 18 -36.55 -18.95 52.56
N ALA A 19 -36.86 -20.00 53.24
CA ALA A 19 -37.00 -21.34 52.69
C ALA A 19 -38.21 -21.41 51.77
N SER A 20 -38.00 -21.36 50.45
CA SER A 20 -38.98 -21.70 49.44
C SER A 20 -38.70 -23.08 48.85
N CYS A 21 -39.70 -23.95 48.86
CA CYS A 21 -39.61 -25.35 48.38
C CYS A 21 -39.58 -25.53 46.87
N ALA A 22 -38.88 -24.69 46.15
CA ALA A 22 -38.54 -24.89 44.72
C ALA A 22 -37.06 -24.61 44.57
N LYS A 23 -36.21 -25.63 44.70
CA LYS A 23 -34.74 -25.49 44.82
C LYS A 23 -34.09 -25.49 43.45
N LEU A 24 -34.10 -24.35 42.76
CA LEU A 24 -32.93 -23.87 42.10
C LEU A 24 -32.24 -23.00 43.15
N GLY A 25 -31.06 -23.39 43.63
CA GLY A 25 -30.30 -22.63 44.61
C GLY A 25 -29.72 -21.38 44.00
N GLU A 26 -29.02 -20.59 44.82
CA GLU A 26 -28.24 -19.45 44.35
C GLU A 26 -27.15 -19.90 43.36
N MET A 27 -27.03 -19.25 42.20
CA MET A 27 -25.95 -19.48 41.25
C MET A 27 -24.67 -18.85 41.80
N LYS A 28 -23.60 -19.61 41.88
CA LYS A 28 -22.32 -19.12 42.41
C LYS A 28 -21.31 -18.85 41.31
N PRO A 29 -20.50 -17.80 41.44
CA PRO A 29 -19.48 -17.48 40.43
C PRO A 29 -18.53 -18.64 40.09
N GLU A 30 -18.22 -19.48 41.09
CA GLU A 30 -17.32 -20.66 40.95
C GLU A 30 -17.90 -21.75 40.01
N TYR A 31 -19.16 -21.70 39.65
CA TYR A 31 -19.75 -22.61 38.66
C TYR A 31 -19.41 -22.23 37.24
N PHE A 32 -18.88 -21.04 37.02
CA PHE A 32 -18.67 -20.46 35.70
C PHE A 32 -17.19 -20.21 35.46
N THR A 33 -16.71 -20.66 34.30
CA THR A 33 -15.37 -20.33 33.81
C THR A 33 -15.52 -19.56 32.51
N VAL A 34 -14.83 -18.42 32.41
CA VAL A 34 -14.82 -17.57 31.22
C VAL A 34 -13.48 -17.73 30.49
N ASN A 35 -13.53 -17.81 29.18
CA ASN A 35 -12.36 -17.84 28.33
C ASN A 35 -12.55 -16.93 27.11
N PRO A 36 -11.68 -15.91 26.86
CA PRO A 36 -10.51 -15.55 27.69
C PRO A 36 -10.88 -14.89 29.01
N ASN A 37 -9.97 -14.92 30.00
CA ASN A 37 -10.12 -14.20 31.26
C ASN A 37 -8.73 -13.64 31.69
N PRO A 38 -8.54 -12.31 31.72
CA PRO A 38 -9.54 -11.26 31.47
C PRO A 38 -10.12 -11.31 30.05
N LEU A 39 -11.26 -10.63 29.85
CA LEU A 39 -11.83 -10.46 28.53
C LEU A 39 -10.86 -9.70 27.61
N GLU A 40 -10.94 -9.95 26.32
CA GLU A 40 -10.05 -9.29 25.32
C GLU A 40 -10.85 -8.70 24.18
N VAL A 41 -10.41 -7.54 23.70
CA VAL A 41 -10.90 -6.96 22.44
C VAL A 41 -10.15 -7.58 21.28
N LYS A 42 -10.88 -8.21 20.38
CA LYS A 42 -10.37 -8.81 19.16
C LYS A 42 -11.30 -8.50 17.99
N ALA A 43 -10.75 -8.02 16.89
CA ALA A 43 -11.55 -7.63 15.71
C ALA A 43 -12.71 -6.67 16.04
N GLY A 44 -12.49 -5.70 16.93
CA GLY A 44 -13.54 -4.75 17.35
C GLY A 44 -14.64 -5.35 18.23
N LYS A 45 -14.48 -6.58 18.72
CA LYS A 45 -15.46 -7.29 19.55
C LYS A 45 -14.85 -7.82 20.84
N VAL A 46 -15.72 -7.98 21.83
CA VAL A 46 -15.43 -8.74 23.07
C VAL A 46 -16.15 -10.07 22.96
N GLU A 47 -15.43 -11.11 22.65
CA GLU A 47 -15.99 -12.44 22.40
C GLU A 47 -15.34 -13.49 23.29
N GLY A 48 -16.09 -14.54 23.58
CA GLY A 48 -15.56 -15.65 24.35
C GLY A 48 -16.59 -16.73 24.62
N THR A 49 -16.21 -17.62 25.54
CA THR A 49 -17.05 -18.74 25.98
C THR A 49 -17.19 -18.75 27.49
N ILE A 50 -18.37 -19.12 27.94
CA ILE A 50 -18.70 -19.35 29.36
C ILE A 50 -18.98 -20.83 29.50
N THR A 51 -18.18 -21.52 30.31
CA THR A 51 -18.42 -22.92 30.68
C THR A 51 -19.08 -22.93 32.06
N ALA A 52 -20.30 -23.46 32.15
CA ALA A 52 -21.03 -23.62 33.40
C ALA A 52 -20.96 -25.08 33.87
N ASN A 53 -20.47 -25.32 35.09
CA ASN A 53 -20.38 -26.62 35.75
C ASN A 53 -21.41 -26.69 36.87
N PHE A 54 -22.57 -27.27 36.59
CA PHE A 54 -23.63 -27.46 37.58
C PHE A 54 -23.39 -28.69 38.42
N PRO A 55 -23.29 -28.58 39.75
CA PRO A 55 -23.04 -29.73 40.62
C PRO A 55 -24.24 -30.67 40.70
N GLU A 56 -24.01 -31.86 41.27
CA GLU A 56 -25.05 -32.86 41.57
C GLU A 56 -26.21 -32.22 42.34
N LYS A 57 -27.43 -32.65 42.01
CA LYS A 57 -28.69 -32.28 42.70
C LYS A 57 -29.01 -30.77 42.67
N TYR A 58 -28.28 -30.00 41.86
CA TYR A 58 -28.46 -28.57 41.74
C TYR A 58 -29.62 -28.22 40.79
N PHE A 59 -29.58 -28.75 39.56
CA PHE A 59 -30.53 -28.37 38.51
C PHE A 59 -31.84 -29.14 38.64
N THR A 60 -32.92 -28.46 38.99
CA THR A 60 -34.26 -29.07 39.23
C THR A 60 -34.77 -29.77 37.97
N LYS A 61 -35.27 -31.03 38.09
CA LYS A 61 -35.68 -31.89 36.96
C LYS A 61 -36.67 -31.27 35.98
N ASN A 62 -37.55 -30.38 36.47
CA ASN A 62 -38.62 -29.73 35.72
C ASN A 62 -38.41 -28.22 35.63
N ALA A 63 -37.18 -27.74 35.70
CA ALA A 63 -36.83 -26.34 35.54
C ALA A 63 -36.39 -26.04 34.11
N THR A 64 -36.69 -24.84 33.67
CA THR A 64 -36.12 -24.21 32.45
C THR A 64 -35.43 -22.93 32.89
N VAL A 65 -34.16 -22.75 32.50
CA VAL A 65 -33.37 -21.56 32.85
C VAL A 65 -32.83 -20.95 31.57
N VAL A 66 -33.17 -19.70 31.34
CA VAL A 66 -32.59 -18.86 30.29
C VAL A 66 -31.44 -18.08 30.92
N VAL A 67 -30.26 -18.18 30.34
CA VAL A 67 -29.03 -17.50 30.77
C VAL A 67 -28.62 -16.50 29.71
N THR A 68 -28.59 -15.21 30.06
CA THR A 68 -28.20 -14.12 29.16
C THR A 68 -26.89 -13.49 29.63
N PRO A 69 -25.80 -13.57 28.86
CA PRO A 69 -24.61 -12.79 29.13
C PRO A 69 -24.87 -11.31 28.94
N VAL A 70 -24.48 -10.50 29.92
CA VAL A 70 -24.62 -9.04 29.93
C VAL A 70 -23.30 -8.43 30.32
N LEU A 71 -22.75 -7.55 29.47
CA LEU A 71 -21.55 -6.77 29.76
C LEU A 71 -22.01 -5.40 30.27
N ARG A 72 -21.76 -5.13 31.56
CA ARG A 72 -22.10 -3.84 32.21
C ARG A 72 -20.88 -2.96 32.27
N TYR A 73 -20.99 -1.70 31.87
CA TYR A 73 -19.93 -0.71 31.86
C TYR A 73 -20.47 0.68 32.22
N GLU A 74 -19.59 1.66 32.38
CA GLU A 74 -20.04 3.02 32.72
C GLU A 74 -20.91 3.59 31.56
N GLY A 75 -22.12 3.98 31.91
CA GLY A 75 -23.10 4.54 30.97
C GLY A 75 -24.03 3.55 30.29
N GLY A 76 -23.86 2.20 30.47
CA GLY A 76 -24.74 1.25 29.81
C GLY A 76 -24.49 -0.22 30.07
N GLU A 77 -25.23 -1.04 29.35
CA GLU A 77 -25.03 -2.47 29.26
C GLU A 77 -25.24 -2.98 27.83
N ALA A 78 -24.49 -4.00 27.45
CA ALA A 78 -24.69 -4.75 26.21
C ALA A 78 -25.13 -6.18 26.54
N THR A 79 -26.02 -6.75 25.72
CA THR A 79 -26.52 -8.10 25.92
C THR A 79 -26.12 -8.99 24.74
N SER A 80 -25.65 -10.21 25.04
CA SER A 80 -25.40 -11.23 24.03
C SER A 80 -26.59 -12.20 23.92
N ALA A 81 -26.56 -13.09 22.93
CA ALA A 81 -27.59 -14.08 22.70
C ALA A 81 -27.79 -14.96 23.91
N PRO A 82 -29.05 -15.17 24.40
CA PRO A 82 -29.33 -16.04 25.52
C PRO A 82 -29.23 -17.52 25.14
N SER A 83 -28.87 -18.38 26.09
CA SER A 83 -28.98 -19.83 26.00
C SER A 83 -30.02 -20.35 26.97
N THR A 84 -30.71 -21.42 26.58
CA THR A 84 -31.74 -22.04 27.41
C THR A 84 -31.33 -23.45 27.80
N TYR A 85 -31.36 -23.74 29.10
CA TYR A 85 -31.05 -25.04 29.68
C TYR A 85 -32.30 -25.61 30.35
N GLN A 86 -32.47 -26.92 30.30
CA GLN A 86 -33.64 -27.59 30.88
C GLN A 86 -33.28 -28.80 31.75
N GLY A 87 -34.12 -29.08 32.71
CA GLY A 87 -34.03 -30.31 33.52
C GLY A 87 -34.57 -31.52 32.78
N GLU A 88 -34.18 -32.72 33.21
CA GLU A 88 -34.44 -34.00 32.56
C GLU A 88 -35.92 -34.40 32.42
N LYS A 89 -36.87 -33.68 33.03
CA LYS A 89 -38.30 -33.88 32.90
C LYS A 89 -39.05 -32.78 32.17
N VAL A 90 -38.32 -31.82 31.59
CA VAL A 90 -38.89 -30.80 30.72
C VAL A 90 -38.95 -31.35 29.30
N GLU A 91 -40.12 -31.29 28.70
CA GLU A 91 -40.32 -31.63 27.29
C GLU A 91 -39.78 -30.47 26.43
N GLY A 92 -38.81 -30.71 25.56
CA GLY A 92 -38.20 -29.71 24.70
C GLY A 92 -36.83 -30.15 24.17
N ASN A 93 -36.24 -29.32 23.28
CA ASN A 93 -34.98 -29.61 22.58
C ASN A 93 -33.79 -28.81 23.15
N ASN A 94 -33.97 -28.16 24.32
CA ASN A 94 -32.86 -27.41 24.94
C ASN A 94 -31.85 -28.37 25.57
N GLU A 95 -30.64 -27.88 25.79
CA GLU A 95 -29.60 -28.65 26.45
C GLU A 95 -30.05 -29.09 27.87
N THR A 96 -29.97 -30.38 28.12
CA THR A 96 -30.55 -31.01 29.33
C THR A 96 -29.48 -31.25 30.39
N ILE A 97 -29.72 -30.73 31.60
CA ILE A 97 -28.87 -30.92 32.77
C ILE A 97 -29.52 -31.96 33.69
N GLN A 98 -28.75 -33.01 34.00
CA GLN A 98 -29.21 -34.13 34.82
C GLN A 98 -29.22 -33.74 36.30
N TYR A 99 -30.31 -34.03 36.99
CA TYR A 99 -30.42 -33.70 38.42
C TYR A 99 -29.40 -34.49 39.29
N LYS A 100 -29.22 -35.79 39.01
CA LYS A 100 -28.36 -36.64 39.85
C LYS A 100 -26.88 -36.42 39.56
N ALA A 101 -26.51 -36.22 38.32
CA ALA A 101 -25.12 -36.15 37.88
C ALA A 101 -24.59 -34.74 37.78
N GLY A 102 -25.47 -33.74 37.73
CA GLY A 102 -25.07 -32.42 37.31
C GLY A 102 -24.88 -32.33 35.79
N GLY A 103 -24.08 -31.38 35.33
CA GLY A 103 -23.74 -31.25 33.92
C GLY A 103 -22.86 -30.05 33.64
N THR A 104 -22.09 -30.16 32.56
CA THR A 104 -21.26 -29.07 32.05
C THR A 104 -21.86 -28.61 30.73
N VAL A 105 -22.03 -27.29 30.56
CA VAL A 105 -22.55 -26.68 29.35
C VAL A 105 -21.69 -25.50 28.96
N THR A 106 -21.61 -25.18 27.67
CA THR A 106 -20.82 -24.05 27.18
C THR A 106 -21.69 -23.12 26.35
N GLN A 107 -21.56 -21.83 26.61
CA GLN A 107 -22.26 -20.75 25.90
C GLN A 107 -21.24 -19.74 25.37
N SER A 108 -21.36 -19.35 24.10
CA SER A 108 -20.58 -18.25 23.53
C SER A 108 -21.26 -16.91 23.79
N PHE A 109 -20.46 -15.85 23.85
CA PHE A 109 -20.93 -14.47 23.89
C PHE A 109 -20.14 -13.62 22.92
N SER A 110 -20.76 -12.52 22.44
CA SER A 110 -20.16 -11.52 21.59
C SER A 110 -20.81 -10.16 21.83
N PHE A 111 -19.99 -9.13 21.97
CA PHE A 111 -20.40 -7.74 22.13
C PHE A 111 -19.55 -6.88 21.18
N ASP A 112 -20.15 -5.92 20.48
CA ASP A 112 -19.40 -4.91 19.76
C ASP A 112 -18.72 -3.98 20.78
N TYR A 113 -17.41 -3.81 20.64
CA TYR A 113 -16.61 -3.07 21.62
C TYR A 113 -16.86 -1.56 21.55
N VAL A 114 -17.00 -0.94 22.70
CA VAL A 114 -16.91 0.51 22.89
C VAL A 114 -15.89 0.83 23.99
N PRO A 115 -15.20 1.99 23.96
CA PRO A 115 -14.10 2.28 24.90
C PRO A 115 -14.45 2.17 26.38
N GLU A 116 -15.71 2.46 26.75
CA GLU A 116 -16.22 2.37 28.11
C GLU A 116 -16.22 0.91 28.65
N MET A 117 -16.19 -0.08 27.75
CA MET A 117 -16.12 -1.50 28.11
C MET A 117 -14.75 -1.91 28.68
N ALA A 118 -13.72 -1.07 28.60
CA ALA A 118 -12.44 -1.35 29.25
C ALA A 118 -12.61 -1.61 30.75
N GLN A 119 -13.51 -0.86 31.41
CA GLN A 119 -13.95 -1.11 32.78
C GLN A 119 -15.36 -1.70 32.79
N SER A 120 -15.47 -2.98 32.55
CA SER A 120 -16.75 -3.68 32.50
C SER A 120 -16.82 -4.85 33.46
N VAL A 121 -18.02 -5.34 33.67
CA VAL A 121 -18.29 -6.59 34.41
C VAL A 121 -19.15 -7.47 33.54
N LEU A 122 -18.68 -8.66 33.23
CA LEU A 122 -19.48 -9.69 32.58
C LEU A 122 -20.34 -10.38 33.62
N THR A 123 -21.66 -10.22 33.46
CA THR A 123 -22.69 -10.68 34.36
C THR A 123 -23.56 -11.70 33.66
N LEU A 124 -23.98 -12.75 34.33
CA LEU A 124 -25.03 -13.65 33.86
C LEU A 124 -26.36 -13.25 34.48
N ARG A 125 -27.34 -12.98 33.62
CA ARG A 125 -28.74 -12.70 34.00
C ARG A 125 -29.58 -13.93 33.75
N PHE A 126 -30.40 -14.30 34.73
CA PHE A 126 -31.16 -15.54 34.72
C PHE A 126 -32.67 -15.25 34.66
N LYS A 127 -33.39 -16.03 33.83
CA LYS A 127 -34.84 -16.17 33.90
C LYS A 127 -35.19 -17.64 34.05
N ALA A 128 -35.73 -18.03 35.20
CA ALA A 128 -36.01 -19.43 35.50
C ALA A 128 -37.49 -19.68 35.71
N THR A 129 -37.97 -20.81 35.21
CA THR A 129 -39.33 -21.31 35.46
C THR A 129 -39.27 -22.76 35.90
N VAL A 130 -40.22 -23.17 36.77
CA VAL A 130 -40.28 -24.54 37.31
C VAL A 130 -41.70 -25.10 37.23
N GLY A 131 -41.76 -26.34 36.78
CA GLY A 131 -43.00 -27.14 36.73
C GLY A 131 -43.94 -26.79 35.57
N LYS A 132 -45.01 -27.59 35.41
CA LYS A 132 -45.99 -27.45 34.31
C LYS A 132 -46.73 -26.11 34.26
N LYS A 133 -46.77 -25.38 35.38
CA LYS A 133 -47.41 -24.05 35.48
C LYS A 133 -46.41 -22.92 35.26
N ASN A 134 -45.19 -23.18 34.83
CA ASN A 134 -44.10 -22.23 34.58
C ASN A 134 -43.96 -21.21 35.73
N LYS A 135 -43.90 -21.71 36.97
CA LYS A 135 -43.71 -20.85 38.14
C LYS A 135 -42.36 -20.16 38.02
N VAL A 136 -42.33 -18.84 37.97
CA VAL A 136 -41.12 -18.02 37.92
C VAL A 136 -40.32 -18.20 39.21
N VAL A 137 -39.03 -18.41 39.09
CA VAL A 137 -38.06 -18.44 40.18
C VAL A 137 -37.04 -17.33 39.90
N GLU A 138 -36.91 -16.43 40.85
CA GLU A 138 -35.89 -15.39 40.77
C GLU A 138 -34.54 -15.96 41.16
N ILE A 139 -33.56 -15.79 40.28
CA ILE A 139 -32.13 -16.10 40.48
C ILE A 139 -31.40 -14.78 40.37
N PRO A 140 -30.61 -14.37 41.38
CA PRO A 140 -29.80 -13.17 41.29
C PRO A 140 -28.79 -13.24 40.13
N ASP A 141 -28.51 -12.09 39.52
CA ASP A 141 -27.44 -11.96 38.55
C ASP A 141 -26.09 -12.34 39.17
N VAL A 142 -25.18 -12.89 38.38
CA VAL A 142 -23.87 -13.36 38.85
C VAL A 142 -22.75 -12.73 37.99
N ASP A 143 -21.86 -12.03 38.66
CA ASP A 143 -20.67 -11.45 38.04
C ASP A 143 -19.56 -12.54 37.89
N ILE A 144 -19.06 -12.73 36.68
CA ILE A 144 -18.15 -13.84 36.33
C ILE A 144 -16.80 -13.44 35.75
N ALA A 145 -16.66 -12.21 35.26
CA ALA A 145 -15.38 -11.65 34.83
C ALA A 145 -15.39 -10.14 34.96
N VAL A 146 -14.23 -9.53 35.14
CA VAL A 146 -14.08 -8.09 35.34
C VAL A 146 -13.06 -7.54 34.36
N GLY A 147 -13.46 -6.52 33.61
CA GLY A 147 -12.65 -5.71 32.72
C GLY A 147 -12.31 -6.38 31.40
N CYS A 148 -11.78 -5.59 30.49
CA CYS A 148 -11.45 -6.00 29.14
C CYS A 148 -10.11 -5.44 28.70
N LEU A 149 -9.18 -6.30 28.28
CA LEU A 149 -7.91 -5.92 27.65
C LEU A 149 -8.20 -5.33 26.27
N ALA A 150 -7.98 -4.02 26.13
CA ALA A 150 -8.21 -3.30 24.90
C ALA A 150 -6.88 -2.94 24.20
N THR A 151 -5.80 -3.71 24.44
CA THR A 151 -4.46 -3.46 23.90
C THR A 151 -4.44 -3.44 22.38
N SER A 152 -5.27 -4.27 21.70
CA SER A 152 -5.40 -4.29 20.23
C SER A 152 -5.87 -2.95 19.63
N THR A 153 -6.57 -2.11 20.40
CA THR A 153 -7.01 -0.78 19.95
C THR A 153 -5.90 0.25 19.85
N LEU A 154 -4.65 -0.11 20.21
CA LEU A 154 -3.46 0.70 19.97
C LEU A 154 -2.96 0.62 18.52
N ALA A 155 -3.53 -0.25 17.68
CA ALA A 155 -3.20 -0.31 16.26
C ALA A 155 -3.54 1.02 15.58
N ASP A 156 -2.55 1.60 14.92
CA ASP A 156 -2.68 2.91 14.29
C ASP A 156 -2.27 2.85 12.82
N ALA A 157 -3.27 2.90 11.94
CA ALA A 157 -3.08 2.92 10.49
C ALA A 157 -2.46 4.24 9.99
N SER A 158 -2.62 5.35 10.73
CA SER A 158 -2.10 6.66 10.34
C SER A 158 -0.57 6.73 10.36
N THR A 159 0.08 5.79 11.07
CA THR A 159 1.55 5.68 11.13
C THR A 159 2.15 4.95 9.93
N VAL A 160 1.33 4.26 9.13
CA VAL A 160 1.77 3.59 7.90
C VAL A 160 2.14 4.65 6.86
N LYS A 161 3.39 4.59 6.38
CA LYS A 161 3.87 5.56 5.40
C LYS A 161 3.12 5.41 4.08
N PRO A 162 2.47 6.47 3.56
CA PRO A 162 1.73 6.42 2.32
C PRO A 162 2.64 6.27 1.11
N ALA A 163 2.06 5.84 -0.01
CA ALA A 163 2.77 5.61 -1.26
C ALA A 163 2.73 6.84 -2.17
N TYR A 164 3.90 7.29 -2.59
CA TYR A 164 4.06 8.34 -3.60
C TYR A 164 4.31 7.72 -4.97
N ALA A 165 3.60 8.20 -5.98
CA ALA A 165 3.87 7.89 -7.37
C ALA A 165 5.20 8.51 -7.80
N LYS A 166 5.99 7.76 -8.58
CA LYS A 166 7.32 8.17 -9.02
C LYS A 166 7.25 9.15 -10.20
N ASP A 167 8.26 10.03 -10.25
CA ASP A 167 8.54 10.84 -11.44
C ASP A 167 9.11 9.97 -12.58
N ASN A 168 8.94 10.46 -13.82
CA ASN A 168 9.60 9.95 -15.02
C ASN A 168 10.60 11.00 -15.54
N PHE A 169 11.18 11.78 -14.65
CA PHE A 169 12.07 12.86 -15.01
C PHE A 169 13.32 12.35 -15.75
N VAL A 170 13.52 12.89 -16.93
CA VAL A 170 14.72 12.68 -17.75
C VAL A 170 15.36 14.04 -17.98
N ARG A 171 16.56 14.21 -17.45
CA ARG A 171 17.24 15.50 -17.51
C ARG A 171 17.61 15.91 -18.94
N ASP A 172 18.38 15.06 -19.60
CA ASP A 172 18.90 15.34 -20.94
C ASP A 172 18.10 14.57 -21.97
N THR A 173 17.65 15.28 -23.00
CA THR A 173 16.87 14.68 -24.09
C THR A 173 17.69 14.63 -25.38
N LYS A 174 17.40 13.64 -26.22
CA LYS A 174 18.05 13.48 -27.52
C LYS A 174 17.16 14.05 -28.61
N GLU A 175 17.74 14.91 -29.45
CA GLU A 175 17.13 15.39 -30.68
C GLU A 175 17.90 14.79 -31.85
N VAL A 176 17.16 14.28 -32.84
CA VAL A 176 17.75 13.71 -34.06
C VAL A 176 17.19 14.47 -35.26
N THR A 177 18.07 14.98 -36.10
CA THR A 177 17.71 15.57 -37.39
C THR A 177 18.25 14.70 -38.49
N GLU A 178 17.38 14.13 -39.30
CA GLU A 178 17.73 13.21 -40.37
C GLU A 178 17.77 13.89 -41.73
N ALA A 179 18.62 13.43 -42.63
CA ALA A 179 18.67 13.85 -44.03
C ALA A 179 19.22 12.72 -44.91
N ASP A 180 18.65 12.58 -46.09
CA ASP A 180 19.12 11.62 -47.10
C ASP A 180 19.77 12.32 -48.29
N ILE A 181 20.98 11.87 -48.66
CA ILE A 181 21.59 12.18 -49.95
C ILE A 181 21.22 11.03 -50.91
N MET A 182 20.41 11.33 -51.90
CA MET A 182 19.96 10.34 -52.88
C MET A 182 20.94 10.26 -54.06
N PHE A 183 21.20 9.05 -54.54
CA PHE A 183 22.10 8.79 -55.65
C PHE A 183 21.35 8.16 -56.84
N ALA A 184 21.72 8.59 -58.04
CA ALA A 184 21.27 7.91 -59.25
C ALA A 184 21.92 6.52 -59.38
N ILE A 185 21.41 5.69 -60.28
CA ILE A 185 21.92 4.37 -60.58
C ILE A 185 23.41 4.48 -60.92
N GLN A 186 24.24 3.60 -60.31
CA GLN A 186 25.70 3.55 -60.51
C GLN A 186 26.44 4.88 -60.25
N GLN A 187 25.82 5.82 -59.51
CA GLN A 187 26.46 7.10 -59.16
C GLN A 187 26.74 7.22 -57.67
N SER A 188 27.78 7.98 -57.35
CA SER A 188 28.20 8.34 -55.98
C SER A 188 28.39 9.86 -55.80
N ASN A 189 28.04 10.69 -56.78
CA ASN A 189 28.19 12.13 -56.68
C ASN A 189 27.13 12.73 -55.78
N VAL A 190 27.57 13.48 -54.76
CA VAL A 190 26.70 14.14 -53.81
C VAL A 190 25.96 15.30 -54.46
N LYS A 191 24.64 15.30 -54.34
CA LYS A 191 23.76 16.46 -54.68
C LYS A 191 23.08 16.88 -53.40
N THR A 192 23.19 18.15 -53.02
CA THR A 192 22.52 18.71 -51.87
C THR A 192 21.01 18.86 -52.16
N ASN A 193 20.18 18.72 -51.12
CA ASN A 193 18.75 18.92 -51.10
C ASN A 193 18.37 19.77 -49.88
N ASP A 194 17.08 20.04 -49.69
CA ASP A 194 16.63 20.88 -48.60
C ASP A 194 16.77 20.21 -47.24
N ASP A 195 16.64 18.87 -47.13
CA ASP A 195 16.83 18.14 -45.89
C ASP A 195 18.32 18.23 -45.42
N VAL A 196 19.27 18.10 -46.34
CA VAL A 196 20.71 18.27 -46.07
C VAL A 196 21.00 19.69 -45.58
N LYS A 197 20.37 20.71 -46.20
CA LYS A 197 20.52 22.10 -45.74
C LYS A 197 19.91 22.33 -44.38
N ALA A 198 18.74 21.66 -44.07
CA ALA A 198 18.10 21.71 -42.76
C ALA A 198 19.01 21.09 -41.68
N LEU A 199 19.61 19.92 -41.95
CA LEU A 199 20.56 19.26 -41.06
C LEU A 199 21.77 20.16 -40.74
N GLN A 200 22.36 20.80 -41.78
CA GLN A 200 23.45 21.74 -41.58
C GLN A 200 23.07 22.97 -40.77
N LYS A 201 21.84 23.48 -40.98
CA LYS A 201 21.32 24.59 -40.19
C LYS A 201 21.10 24.18 -38.73
N ALA A 202 20.58 22.96 -38.48
CA ALA A 202 20.41 22.40 -37.15
C ALA A 202 21.73 22.24 -36.42
N GLU A 203 22.77 21.68 -37.08
CA GLU A 203 24.12 21.56 -36.52
C GLU A 203 24.67 22.92 -36.08
N LYS A 204 24.61 23.92 -36.97
CA LYS A 204 25.10 25.27 -36.66
C LYS A 204 24.30 25.96 -35.55
N ALA A 205 23.01 25.68 -35.45
CA ALA A 205 22.19 26.21 -34.39
C ALA A 205 22.52 25.55 -33.05
N ALA A 206 22.67 24.21 -33.03
CA ALA A 206 23.04 23.46 -31.83
C ALA A 206 24.45 23.85 -31.31
N ALA A 207 25.42 24.05 -32.22
CA ALA A 207 26.79 24.47 -31.85
C ALA A 207 26.87 25.89 -31.23
N LYS A 208 25.82 26.72 -31.35
CA LYS A 208 25.74 28.06 -30.76
C LYS A 208 24.95 28.13 -29.48
N ASP A 209 24.24 27.09 -29.16
CA ASP A 209 23.37 27.02 -27.98
C ASP A 209 24.10 26.31 -26.84
N GLU A 210 24.34 27.03 -25.74
CA GLU A 210 25.04 26.48 -24.56
C GLU A 210 24.32 25.30 -23.92
N LYS A 211 23.00 25.22 -24.14
CA LYS A 211 22.17 24.10 -23.65
C LYS A 211 22.16 22.89 -24.61
N ARG A 212 22.84 22.98 -25.74
CA ARG A 212 22.90 21.91 -26.74
C ARG A 212 24.31 21.39 -26.89
N THR A 213 24.44 20.08 -26.96
CA THR A 213 25.70 19.43 -27.27
C THR A 213 25.53 18.61 -28.55
N VAL A 214 26.30 18.90 -29.56
CA VAL A 214 26.36 18.08 -30.79
C VAL A 214 27.13 16.79 -30.46
N ASP A 215 26.43 15.67 -30.39
CA ASP A 215 27.07 14.37 -30.12
C ASP A 215 27.82 13.82 -31.33
N GLY A 216 27.30 14.09 -32.54
CA GLY A 216 27.89 13.66 -33.79
C GLY A 216 26.90 13.50 -34.92
N ILE A 217 27.39 13.15 -36.08
CA ILE A 217 26.58 12.77 -37.25
C ILE A 217 26.88 11.30 -37.56
N SER A 218 25.85 10.47 -37.55
CA SER A 218 25.94 9.12 -38.09
C SER A 218 25.61 9.13 -39.58
N VAL A 219 26.41 8.41 -40.38
CA VAL A 219 26.26 8.30 -41.84
C VAL A 219 26.18 6.83 -42.22
N VAL A 220 25.08 6.41 -42.81
CA VAL A 220 24.92 5.07 -43.36
C VAL A 220 24.72 5.18 -44.87
N SER A 221 25.74 4.81 -45.64
CA SER A 221 25.70 4.86 -47.10
C SER A 221 25.36 3.49 -47.67
N ALA A 222 24.33 3.41 -48.51
CA ALA A 222 23.83 2.13 -48.98
C ALA A 222 23.77 2.08 -50.52
N ALA A 223 23.95 0.86 -51.05
CA ALA A 223 23.53 0.53 -52.39
C ALA A 223 22.25 -0.31 -52.34
N SER A 224 21.42 -0.15 -53.39
CA SER A 224 20.24 -0.99 -53.55
C SER A 224 20.67 -2.43 -53.90
N PRO A 225 19.90 -3.45 -53.46
CA PRO A 225 20.31 -4.84 -53.62
C PRO A 225 20.14 -5.41 -55.04
N ASP A 226 19.93 -4.56 -56.04
CA ASP A 226 19.66 -4.92 -57.43
C ASP A 226 20.90 -4.99 -58.34
N GLY A 227 22.07 -5.24 -57.79
CA GLY A 227 23.31 -5.40 -58.54
C GLY A 227 24.30 -6.35 -57.88
N GLY A 228 25.30 -6.79 -58.61
CA GLY A 228 26.30 -7.70 -58.08
C GLY A 228 26.98 -7.19 -56.81
N ALA A 229 27.25 -8.06 -55.85
CA ALA A 229 27.72 -7.70 -54.51
C ALA A 229 28.99 -6.85 -54.54
N GLU A 230 29.99 -7.20 -55.35
CA GLU A 230 31.25 -6.48 -55.47
C GLU A 230 31.07 -5.03 -56.01
N LEU A 231 30.17 -4.84 -56.99
CA LEU A 231 29.86 -3.53 -57.53
C LEU A 231 29.17 -2.67 -56.50
N ASN A 232 28.18 -3.24 -55.80
CA ASN A 232 27.42 -2.55 -54.77
C ASN A 232 28.29 -2.17 -53.56
N GLU A 233 29.27 -3.00 -53.20
CA GLU A 233 30.27 -2.68 -52.16
C GLU A 233 31.08 -1.46 -52.55
N LYS A 234 31.63 -1.45 -53.76
CA LYS A 234 32.39 -0.31 -54.29
C LYS A 234 31.53 0.96 -54.36
N LEU A 235 30.29 0.85 -54.76
CA LEU A 235 29.36 1.99 -54.83
C LEU A 235 29.01 2.51 -53.43
N ALA A 236 28.68 1.64 -52.48
CA ALA A 236 28.34 2.04 -51.13
C ALA A 236 29.55 2.71 -50.44
N ALA A 237 30.76 2.14 -50.58
CA ALA A 237 31.99 2.74 -50.07
C ALA A 237 32.32 4.08 -50.73
N ALA A 238 32.12 4.21 -52.05
CA ALA A 238 32.32 5.49 -52.76
C ALA A 238 31.28 6.55 -52.32
N ARG A 239 30.01 6.18 -52.09
CA ARG A 239 29.00 7.06 -51.54
C ARG A 239 29.36 7.54 -50.15
N GLN A 240 29.80 6.65 -49.25
CA GLN A 240 30.30 6.99 -47.94
C GLN A 240 31.43 8.02 -48.02
N LYS A 241 32.49 7.70 -48.78
CA LYS A 241 33.66 8.57 -48.96
C LYS A 241 33.26 9.95 -49.46
N ASN A 242 32.37 10.02 -50.47
CA ASN A 242 31.95 11.29 -51.05
C ASN A 242 31.05 12.08 -50.08
N THR A 243 30.20 11.41 -49.32
CA THR A 243 29.38 12.05 -48.25
C THR A 243 30.29 12.64 -47.16
N LEU A 244 31.30 11.90 -46.69
CA LEU A 244 32.29 12.40 -45.73
C LEU A 244 33.08 13.61 -46.27
N SER A 245 33.49 13.55 -47.53
CA SER A 245 34.18 14.66 -48.20
C SER A 245 33.28 15.88 -48.32
N PHE A 246 31.98 15.69 -48.60
CA PHE A 246 31.00 16.75 -48.64
C PHE A 246 30.81 17.42 -47.26
N LEU A 247 30.62 16.62 -46.18
CA LEU A 247 30.49 17.16 -44.82
C LEU A 247 31.70 17.97 -44.42
N LYS A 248 32.90 17.48 -44.73
CA LYS A 248 34.17 18.21 -44.51
C LYS A 248 34.23 19.53 -45.27
N GLN A 249 33.83 19.55 -46.54
CA GLN A 249 33.77 20.79 -47.35
C GLN A 249 32.79 21.81 -46.80
N GLN A 250 31.69 21.35 -46.21
CA GLN A 250 30.69 22.18 -45.52
C GLN A 250 31.15 22.70 -44.15
N LYS A 251 32.37 22.35 -43.73
CA LYS A 251 32.97 22.73 -42.43
C LYS A 251 32.14 22.23 -41.23
N SER A 252 31.54 21.05 -41.34
CA SER A 252 30.93 20.39 -40.19
C SER A 252 31.98 20.22 -39.09
N GLN A 253 31.59 20.56 -37.84
CA GLN A 253 32.41 20.42 -36.64
C GLN A 253 32.11 19.13 -35.89
N ALA A 254 31.01 18.47 -36.25
CA ALA A 254 30.55 17.26 -35.61
C ALA A 254 31.49 16.08 -35.86
N ALA A 255 31.71 15.24 -34.86
CA ALA A 255 32.33 13.93 -35.07
C ALA A 255 31.43 13.10 -35.99
N VAL A 256 32.01 12.42 -36.97
CA VAL A 256 31.21 11.64 -37.93
C VAL A 256 31.53 10.15 -37.76
N ASP A 257 30.52 9.37 -37.42
CA ASP A 257 30.55 7.91 -37.49
C ASP A 257 29.92 7.45 -38.79
N ALA A 258 30.67 6.75 -39.61
CA ALA A 258 30.27 6.39 -40.96
C ALA A 258 30.41 4.90 -41.24
N GLN A 259 29.33 4.34 -41.79
CA GLN A 259 29.26 2.94 -42.22
C GLN A 259 28.74 2.87 -43.66
N TYR A 260 29.01 1.76 -44.34
CA TYR A 260 28.36 1.48 -45.62
C TYR A 260 27.72 0.08 -45.63
N ILE A 261 26.68 -0.07 -46.41
CA ILE A 261 25.94 -1.31 -46.61
C ILE A 261 25.94 -1.63 -48.10
N ALA A 262 26.64 -2.67 -48.51
CA ALA A 262 26.79 -3.06 -49.91
C ALA A 262 25.45 -3.41 -50.58
N GLN A 263 24.55 -4.07 -49.83
CA GLN A 263 23.22 -4.42 -50.26
C GLN A 263 22.24 -4.25 -49.09
N ASP A 264 21.42 -3.19 -49.09
CA ASP A 264 20.51 -2.86 -48.01
C ASP A 264 19.23 -3.70 -48.10
N TRP A 265 19.36 -4.99 -47.75
CA TRP A 265 18.23 -5.92 -47.72
C TRP A 265 17.24 -5.62 -46.59
N GLU A 266 17.69 -5.12 -45.46
CA GLU A 266 16.79 -4.76 -44.35
C GLU A 266 15.99 -3.50 -44.66
N GLY A 267 16.64 -2.48 -45.23
CA GLY A 267 15.92 -1.31 -45.74
C GLY A 267 14.95 -1.65 -46.87
N PHE A 268 15.34 -2.57 -47.74
CA PHE A 268 14.46 -3.09 -48.78
C PHE A 268 13.20 -3.76 -48.17
N LYS A 269 13.37 -4.65 -47.22
CA LYS A 269 12.28 -5.33 -46.53
C LYS A 269 11.32 -4.35 -45.85
N LYS A 270 11.87 -3.37 -45.16
CA LYS A 270 11.08 -2.32 -44.49
C LYS A 270 10.26 -1.50 -45.49
N LEU A 271 10.88 -1.03 -46.55
CA LEU A 271 10.17 -0.24 -47.57
C LEU A 271 9.08 -1.07 -48.28
N VAL A 272 9.33 -2.35 -48.55
CA VAL A 272 8.32 -3.25 -49.12
C VAL A 272 7.15 -3.43 -48.14
N GLN A 273 7.40 -3.62 -46.87
CA GLN A 273 6.37 -3.76 -45.82
C GLN A 273 5.47 -2.52 -45.74
N GLU A 274 6.03 -1.34 -45.87
CA GLU A 274 5.34 -0.06 -45.80
C GLU A 274 4.66 0.35 -47.13
N SER A 275 4.97 -0.36 -48.23
CA SER A 275 4.49 -0.03 -49.58
C SER A 275 3.16 -0.67 -49.94
N SER A 276 2.54 -0.21 -51.04
CA SER A 276 1.41 -0.81 -51.71
C SER A 276 1.81 -1.62 -52.94
N VAL A 277 3.08 -2.04 -53.06
CA VAL A 277 3.61 -2.81 -54.20
C VAL A 277 2.81 -4.13 -54.36
N LYS A 278 2.53 -4.45 -55.60
CA LYS A 278 1.85 -5.71 -55.97
C LYS A 278 2.67 -6.89 -55.50
N ASP A 279 1.96 -7.97 -55.09
CA ASP A 279 2.56 -9.22 -54.61
C ASP A 279 3.53 -9.03 -53.38
N LYS A 280 3.31 -7.99 -52.58
CA LYS A 280 4.11 -7.65 -51.38
C LYS A 280 4.39 -8.86 -50.47
N ASP A 281 3.36 -9.66 -50.16
CA ASP A 281 3.50 -10.82 -49.27
C ASP A 281 4.36 -11.94 -49.90
N LEU A 282 4.34 -12.05 -51.23
CA LEU A 282 5.19 -13.00 -51.95
C LEU A 282 6.66 -12.54 -51.89
N ILE A 283 6.92 -11.24 -52.09
CA ILE A 283 8.27 -10.65 -51.99
C ILE A 283 8.82 -10.88 -50.59
N LEU A 284 8.03 -10.60 -49.56
CA LEU A 284 8.43 -10.80 -48.16
C LEU A 284 8.72 -12.27 -47.82
N ARG A 285 7.97 -13.22 -48.39
CA ARG A 285 8.25 -14.65 -48.27
C ARG A 285 9.57 -15.02 -48.93
N VAL A 286 9.84 -14.54 -50.14
CA VAL A 286 11.11 -14.77 -50.83
C VAL A 286 12.28 -14.29 -49.97
N LEU A 287 12.18 -13.06 -49.39
CA LEU A 287 13.18 -12.53 -48.46
C LEU A 287 13.40 -13.42 -47.24
N GLY A 288 12.34 -14.01 -46.71
CA GLY A 288 12.43 -14.93 -45.58
C GLY A 288 12.96 -16.33 -45.92
N SER A 289 12.76 -16.78 -47.16
CA SER A 289 13.11 -18.14 -47.58
C SER A 289 14.56 -18.31 -48.01
N TYR A 290 15.16 -17.25 -48.50
CA TYR A 290 16.56 -17.28 -48.98
C TYR A 290 17.47 -16.35 -48.14
N SER A 291 18.56 -16.88 -47.62
CA SER A 291 19.54 -16.11 -46.90
C SER A 291 20.63 -15.55 -47.82
N ASP A 292 20.88 -16.24 -48.93
CA ASP A 292 21.90 -15.85 -49.93
C ASP A 292 21.42 -14.64 -50.74
N PRO A 293 22.20 -13.53 -50.78
CA PRO A 293 21.82 -12.31 -51.48
C PRO A 293 21.61 -12.46 -52.99
N GLU A 294 22.43 -13.25 -53.67
CA GLU A 294 22.35 -13.46 -55.11
C GLU A 294 21.09 -14.24 -55.47
N THR A 295 20.75 -15.26 -54.69
CA THR A 295 19.51 -16.03 -54.84
C THR A 295 18.30 -15.15 -54.55
N ARG A 296 18.33 -14.33 -53.53
CA ARG A 296 17.26 -13.33 -53.24
C ARG A 296 17.00 -12.41 -54.42
N GLU A 297 18.06 -11.84 -54.95
CA GLU A 297 18.00 -10.92 -56.09
C GLU A 297 17.39 -11.62 -57.32
N LYS A 298 17.86 -12.81 -57.64
CA LYS A 298 17.34 -13.62 -58.77
C LYS A 298 15.86 -13.95 -58.63
N GLU A 299 15.47 -14.45 -57.46
CA GLU A 299 14.08 -14.81 -57.24
C GLU A 299 13.13 -13.61 -57.24
N ILE A 300 13.55 -12.45 -56.71
CA ILE A 300 12.76 -11.22 -56.78
C ILE A 300 12.65 -10.72 -58.22
N LYS A 301 13.71 -10.80 -58.99
CA LYS A 301 13.69 -10.44 -60.45
C LYS A 301 12.77 -11.36 -61.24
N ASN A 302 12.64 -12.62 -60.86
CA ASN A 302 11.70 -13.58 -61.48
C ASN A 302 10.21 -13.20 -61.28
N LEU A 303 9.91 -12.36 -60.30
CA LEU A 303 8.60 -11.75 -60.08
C LEU A 303 8.38 -10.54 -61.01
N SER A 304 8.40 -10.74 -62.32
CA SER A 304 8.56 -9.70 -63.32
C SER A 304 7.57 -8.51 -63.25
N ALA A 305 6.33 -8.73 -62.83
CA ALA A 305 5.36 -7.64 -62.68
C ALA A 305 5.67 -6.78 -61.41
N ALA A 306 5.95 -7.43 -60.26
CA ALA A 306 6.32 -6.77 -59.01
C ALA A 306 7.68 -6.08 -59.11
N TYR A 307 8.64 -6.67 -59.86
CA TYR A 307 9.99 -6.07 -60.00
C TYR A 307 9.96 -4.71 -60.67
N LYS A 308 9.08 -4.45 -61.63
CA LYS A 308 8.94 -3.12 -62.25
C LYS A 308 8.55 -2.06 -61.22
N GLU A 309 7.61 -2.35 -60.34
CA GLU A 309 7.21 -1.45 -59.28
C GLU A 309 8.34 -1.28 -58.24
N LEU A 310 9.03 -2.35 -57.88
CA LEU A 310 10.21 -2.29 -57.00
C LEU A 310 11.31 -1.42 -57.60
N ALA A 311 11.58 -1.52 -58.89
CA ALA A 311 12.61 -0.76 -59.57
C ALA A 311 12.30 0.74 -59.65
N SER A 312 11.00 1.11 -59.71
CA SER A 312 10.58 2.53 -59.75
C SER A 312 10.39 3.12 -58.37
N ASP A 313 9.87 2.38 -57.40
CA ASP A 313 9.33 2.97 -56.16
C ASP A 313 10.12 2.63 -54.92
N ILE A 314 10.84 1.51 -54.89
CA ILE A 314 11.58 1.01 -53.72
C ILE A 314 13.08 1.13 -53.90
N LEU A 315 13.66 0.53 -54.96
CA LEU A 315 15.12 0.50 -55.14
C LEU A 315 15.79 1.89 -55.20
N PRO A 316 15.18 2.95 -55.80
CA PRO A 316 15.75 4.30 -55.76
C PRO A 316 15.91 4.86 -54.35
N LYS A 317 14.99 4.55 -53.43
CA LYS A 317 15.04 5.02 -52.04
C LYS A 317 16.17 4.40 -51.23
N LEU A 318 16.72 3.28 -51.66
CA LEU A 318 17.84 2.60 -51.04
C LEU A 318 19.22 3.11 -51.53
N ARG A 319 19.24 3.86 -52.62
CA ARG A 319 20.47 4.45 -53.18
C ARG A 319 20.79 5.75 -52.48
N ARG A 320 21.14 5.69 -51.20
CA ARG A 320 21.26 6.87 -50.34
C ARG A 320 22.45 6.81 -49.40
N SER A 321 22.86 7.99 -48.94
CA SER A 321 23.55 8.15 -47.68
C SER A 321 22.59 8.78 -46.70
N HIS A 322 22.14 7.99 -45.72
CA HIS A 322 21.31 8.45 -44.61
C HIS A 322 22.23 9.08 -43.57
N MET A 323 21.91 10.31 -43.16
CA MET A 323 22.65 11.07 -42.15
C MET A 323 21.70 11.38 -41.01
N ALA A 324 22.15 11.17 -39.79
CA ALA A 324 21.43 11.56 -38.59
C ALA A 324 22.33 12.41 -37.68
N LEU A 325 21.99 13.68 -37.52
CA LEU A 325 22.61 14.59 -36.57
C LEU A 325 22.02 14.31 -35.21
N ASN A 326 22.84 13.87 -34.26
CA ASN A 326 22.47 13.59 -32.88
C ASN A 326 22.87 14.77 -32.00
N VAL A 327 21.90 15.32 -31.27
CA VAL A 327 22.10 16.47 -30.39
C VAL A 327 21.51 16.14 -29.03
N THR A 328 22.27 16.39 -27.97
CA THR A 328 21.76 16.33 -26.58
C THR A 328 21.34 17.72 -26.15
N LEU A 329 20.07 17.87 -25.80
CA LEU A 329 19.55 19.05 -25.10
C LEU A 329 19.72 18.83 -23.59
N LYS A 330 20.57 19.65 -22.95
CA LYS A 330 20.80 19.63 -21.52
C LYS A 330 19.60 20.24 -20.80
N GLY A 331 19.03 19.46 -19.88
CA GLY A 331 17.97 19.93 -18.99
C GLY A 331 18.48 20.85 -17.88
N LYS A 332 17.58 21.32 -17.04
CA LYS A 332 17.89 22.13 -15.86
C LYS A 332 18.71 21.31 -14.84
N THR A 333 19.65 21.97 -14.14
CA THR A 333 20.36 21.33 -13.00
C THR A 333 19.43 21.16 -11.80
N ASP A 334 19.87 20.42 -10.78
CA ASP A 334 19.13 20.26 -9.53
C ASP A 334 18.89 21.60 -8.85
N GLU A 335 19.92 22.45 -8.82
CA GLU A 335 19.88 23.80 -8.24
C GLU A 335 18.92 24.72 -9.01
N GLU A 336 18.92 24.65 -10.34
CA GLU A 336 17.97 25.42 -11.18
C GLU A 336 16.54 24.95 -10.94
N ILE A 337 16.29 23.65 -10.87
CA ILE A 337 14.97 23.07 -10.60
C ILE A 337 14.46 23.50 -9.23
N LEU A 338 15.29 23.36 -8.18
CA LEU A 338 14.90 23.76 -6.82
C LEU A 338 14.67 25.27 -6.70
N ALA A 339 15.53 26.10 -7.32
CA ALA A 339 15.36 27.55 -7.32
C ALA A 339 14.05 27.98 -8.03
N LEU A 340 13.71 27.34 -9.14
CA LEU A 340 12.47 27.60 -9.85
C LEU A 340 11.25 27.06 -9.10
N ALA A 341 11.33 25.88 -8.50
CA ALA A 341 10.25 25.32 -7.69
C ALA A 341 9.91 26.22 -6.50
N GLU A 342 10.91 26.93 -5.94
CA GLU A 342 10.72 27.88 -4.84
C GLU A 342 10.14 29.21 -5.32
N SER A 343 10.67 29.78 -6.42
CA SER A 343 10.37 31.16 -6.85
C SER A 343 9.30 31.26 -7.93
N ASN A 344 9.23 30.30 -8.84
CA ASN A 344 8.31 30.30 -9.98
C ASN A 344 7.96 28.87 -10.44
N PRO A 345 7.21 28.10 -9.64
CA PRO A 345 6.87 26.71 -9.94
C PRO A 345 6.13 26.54 -11.28
N ASP A 346 5.40 27.57 -11.74
CA ASP A 346 4.66 27.53 -13.01
C ASP A 346 5.57 27.39 -14.24
N SER A 347 6.88 27.66 -14.10
CA SER A 347 7.87 27.46 -15.17
C SER A 347 8.40 26.03 -15.26
N LEU A 348 8.02 25.17 -14.36
CA LEU A 348 8.40 23.76 -14.32
C LEU A 348 7.23 22.87 -14.78
N ASN A 349 7.57 21.81 -15.50
CA ASN A 349 6.60 20.80 -15.90
C ASN A 349 6.32 19.81 -14.75
N VAL A 350 5.36 18.89 -14.97
CA VAL A 350 4.92 17.89 -13.97
C VAL A 350 6.09 17.05 -13.45
N GLU A 351 6.98 16.58 -14.34
CA GLU A 351 8.10 15.72 -13.98
C GLU A 351 9.17 16.48 -13.18
N GLU A 352 9.45 17.72 -13.58
CA GLU A 352 10.41 18.59 -12.89
C GLU A 352 9.92 18.96 -11.47
N LEU A 353 8.62 19.21 -11.28
CA LEU A 353 8.05 19.49 -9.95
C LEU A 353 8.00 18.22 -9.07
N MET A 354 7.70 17.03 -9.63
CA MET A 354 7.80 15.78 -8.89
C MET A 354 9.24 15.52 -8.46
N PHE A 355 10.19 15.76 -9.36
CA PHE A 355 11.62 15.60 -9.08
C PHE A 355 12.11 16.62 -8.04
N ALA A 356 11.65 17.87 -8.08
CA ALA A 356 11.95 18.89 -7.06
C ALA A 356 11.48 18.45 -5.66
N SER A 357 10.25 17.94 -5.57
CA SER A 357 9.71 17.41 -4.31
C SER A 357 10.57 16.27 -3.76
N LYS A 358 11.00 15.34 -4.62
CA LYS A 358 11.89 14.24 -4.27
C LYS A 358 13.27 14.73 -3.78
N LEU A 359 13.90 15.68 -4.47
CA LEU A 359 15.18 16.29 -4.06
C LEU A 359 15.06 16.96 -2.69
N ALA A 360 14.00 17.74 -2.46
CA ALA A 360 13.74 18.39 -1.17
C ALA A 360 13.56 17.36 -0.04
N CYS A 361 12.83 16.27 -0.31
CA CYS A 361 12.63 15.17 0.64
C CYS A 361 13.96 14.49 0.98
N GLN A 362 14.80 14.19 -0.02
CA GLN A 362 16.14 13.60 0.17
C GLN A 362 17.08 14.50 0.97
N ALA A 363 16.95 15.81 0.81
CA ALA A 363 17.68 16.80 1.60
C ALA A 363 17.12 17.00 3.03
N GLY A 364 16.05 16.27 3.40
CA GLY A 364 15.40 16.41 4.70
C GLY A 364 14.48 17.62 4.83
N ASN A 365 14.31 18.43 3.78
CA ASN A 365 13.45 19.60 3.76
C ASN A 365 12.00 19.22 3.44
N LYS A 366 11.29 18.72 4.44
CA LYS A 366 9.89 18.26 4.30
C LYS A 366 8.93 19.38 3.94
N GLU A 367 9.18 20.61 4.41
CA GLU A 367 8.33 21.77 4.13
C GLU A 367 8.39 22.15 2.64
N ALA A 368 9.59 22.22 2.07
CA ALA A 368 9.74 22.47 0.64
C ALA A 368 9.16 21.35 -0.20
N ALA A 369 9.38 20.07 0.18
CA ALA A 369 8.79 18.93 -0.51
C ALA A 369 7.26 18.99 -0.54
N ALA A 370 6.63 19.34 0.58
CA ALA A 370 5.19 19.53 0.68
C ALA A 370 4.70 20.67 -0.24
N LYS A 371 5.36 21.83 -0.17
CA LYS A 371 5.06 23.00 -1.02
C LYS A 371 5.10 22.65 -2.52
N TYR A 372 6.13 21.92 -2.96
CA TYR A 372 6.28 21.55 -4.37
C TYR A 372 5.25 20.49 -4.79
N THR A 373 4.90 19.56 -3.90
CA THR A 373 3.82 18.58 -4.14
C THR A 373 2.47 19.29 -4.32
N GLU A 374 2.12 20.24 -3.46
CA GLU A 374 0.89 21.03 -3.54
C GLU A 374 0.84 21.89 -4.80
N ALA A 375 1.95 22.56 -5.14
CA ALA A 375 2.06 23.35 -6.37
C ALA A 375 1.83 22.47 -7.60
N ASN A 376 2.47 21.29 -7.65
CA ASN A 376 2.32 20.34 -8.74
C ASN A 376 0.88 19.82 -8.87
N ALA A 377 0.24 19.44 -7.77
CA ALA A 377 -1.13 18.96 -7.77
C ALA A 377 -2.14 20.03 -8.24
N LYS A 378 -1.87 21.30 -7.93
CA LYS A 378 -2.67 22.45 -8.39
C LYS A 378 -2.46 22.70 -9.88
N GLN A 379 -1.21 22.74 -10.34
CA GLN A 379 -0.86 23.07 -11.72
C GLN A 379 -1.20 21.93 -12.69
N ASN A 380 -1.01 20.70 -12.28
CA ASN A 380 -1.17 19.49 -13.09
C ASN A 380 -2.29 18.58 -12.53
N ALA A 381 -3.45 19.17 -12.25
CA ALA A 381 -4.57 18.49 -11.58
C ALA A 381 -5.15 17.30 -12.37
N SER A 382 -4.89 17.23 -13.67
CA SER A 382 -5.32 16.12 -14.55
C SER A 382 -4.34 14.94 -14.59
N ASP A 383 -3.18 15.03 -13.93
CA ASP A 383 -2.26 13.91 -13.79
C ASP A 383 -2.58 13.16 -12.49
N TRP A 384 -2.95 11.89 -12.59
CA TRP A 384 -3.31 11.05 -11.43
C TRP A 384 -2.20 10.98 -10.38
N ARG A 385 -0.93 11.05 -10.80
CA ARG A 385 0.23 10.94 -9.90
C ARG A 385 0.32 12.12 -8.96
N THR A 386 0.06 13.31 -9.47
CA THR A 386 0.12 14.54 -8.66
C THR A 386 -0.98 14.55 -7.60
N GLN A 387 -2.18 14.07 -7.94
CA GLN A 387 -3.30 13.93 -7.01
C GLN A 387 -3.05 12.83 -5.99
N ASN A 388 -2.47 11.68 -6.40
CA ASN A 388 -2.05 10.66 -5.46
C ASN A 388 -0.99 11.17 -4.48
N ASN A 389 -0.01 11.95 -4.96
CA ASN A 389 1.06 12.48 -4.11
C ASN A 389 0.54 13.55 -3.14
N LEU A 390 -0.45 14.34 -3.56
CA LEU A 390 -1.18 15.24 -2.66
C LEU A 390 -1.90 14.44 -1.57
N ALA A 391 -2.62 13.38 -1.95
CA ALA A 391 -3.30 12.51 -0.97
C ALA A 391 -2.33 11.87 0.01
N ALA A 392 -1.16 11.40 -0.46
CA ALA A 392 -0.11 10.85 0.41
C ALA A 392 0.44 11.91 1.40
N LEU A 393 0.59 13.14 0.93
CA LEU A 393 0.97 14.28 1.79
C LEU A 393 -0.10 14.55 2.85
N ASP A 394 -1.38 14.54 2.47
CA ASP A 394 -2.51 14.80 3.37
C ASP A 394 -2.66 13.68 4.41
N ILE A 395 -2.45 12.40 4.04
CA ILE A 395 -2.35 11.29 5.02
C ILE A 395 -1.25 11.60 6.04
N THR A 396 -0.06 12.03 5.58
CA THR A 396 1.07 12.36 6.46
C THR A 396 0.76 13.53 7.40
N LYS A 397 -0.09 14.46 6.97
CA LYS A 397 -0.57 15.59 7.79
C LYS A 397 -1.75 15.23 8.70
N GLY A 398 -2.36 14.05 8.53
CA GLY A 398 -3.56 13.63 9.24
C GLY A 398 -4.86 14.23 8.68
N ASP A 399 -4.82 14.89 7.52
CA ASP A 399 -6.02 15.40 6.84
C ASP A 399 -6.63 14.33 5.92
N LEU A 400 -7.35 13.40 6.54
CA LEU A 400 -7.94 12.26 5.85
C LEU A 400 -9.05 12.67 4.88
N ALA A 401 -9.76 13.78 5.16
CA ALA A 401 -10.82 14.28 4.29
C ALA A 401 -10.25 14.86 3.00
N ALA A 402 -9.19 15.68 3.10
CA ALA A 402 -8.45 16.19 1.93
C ALA A 402 -7.84 15.04 1.13
N SER A 403 -7.21 14.07 1.81
CA SER A 403 -6.64 12.88 1.16
C SER A 403 -7.67 12.11 0.35
N LYS A 404 -8.86 11.86 0.90
CA LYS A 404 -9.96 11.19 0.18
C LYS A 404 -10.35 11.94 -1.08
N ALA A 405 -10.52 13.27 -1.00
CA ALA A 405 -10.86 14.11 -2.14
C ALA A 405 -9.75 14.07 -3.22
N ALA A 406 -8.48 14.10 -2.82
CA ALA A 406 -7.36 14.01 -3.74
C ALA A 406 -7.29 12.62 -4.42
N LEU A 407 -7.56 11.52 -3.70
CA LEU A 407 -7.65 10.18 -4.30
C LEU A 407 -8.83 10.05 -5.27
N ASP A 408 -9.97 10.67 -4.97
CA ASP A 408 -11.12 10.69 -5.89
C ASP A 408 -10.75 11.43 -7.19
N ASN A 409 -10.02 12.56 -7.10
CA ASN A 409 -9.47 13.25 -8.26
C ASN A 409 -8.44 12.39 -9.01
N SER A 410 -7.57 11.67 -8.30
CA SER A 410 -6.61 10.73 -8.90
C SER A 410 -7.34 9.65 -9.72
N ASP A 411 -8.38 9.02 -9.16
CA ASP A 411 -9.16 7.99 -9.84
C ASP A 411 -9.83 8.51 -11.11
N ASN A 412 -10.39 9.72 -11.07
CA ASN A 412 -11.03 10.38 -12.21
C ASN A 412 -10.04 10.70 -13.35
N ASN A 413 -8.74 10.78 -13.04
CA ASN A 413 -7.66 11.06 -13.97
C ASN A 413 -6.80 9.82 -14.33
N GLY A 414 -7.34 8.62 -14.16
CA GLY A 414 -6.67 7.37 -14.56
C GLY A 414 -5.83 6.70 -13.46
N GLY A 415 -5.96 7.16 -12.21
CA GLY A 415 -5.33 6.57 -11.04
C GLY A 415 -6.00 5.29 -10.54
N LYS A 416 -7.26 5.07 -10.92
CA LYS A 416 -8.03 3.90 -10.46
C LYS A 416 -7.30 2.59 -10.74
N GLY A 417 -7.06 1.81 -9.68
CA GLY A 417 -6.35 0.53 -9.76
C GLY A 417 -4.83 0.64 -9.88
N LYS A 418 -4.26 1.84 -9.83
CA LYS A 418 -2.80 2.00 -9.65
C LYS A 418 -2.41 1.56 -8.24
N ALA A 419 -1.23 0.95 -8.12
CA ALA A 419 -0.79 0.34 -6.87
C ALA A 419 -0.67 1.36 -5.73
N GLU A 420 -0.10 2.53 -5.98
CA GLU A 420 0.08 3.60 -5.01
C GLU A 420 -1.27 4.17 -4.55
N VAL A 421 -2.19 4.42 -5.50
CA VAL A 421 -3.54 4.92 -5.21
C VAL A 421 -4.33 3.91 -4.38
N SER A 422 -4.27 2.63 -4.76
CA SER A 422 -4.91 1.55 -4.03
C SER A 422 -4.35 1.41 -2.63
N PHE A 423 -3.03 1.51 -2.46
CA PHE A 423 -2.40 1.46 -1.15
C PHE A 423 -2.87 2.59 -0.23
N ASN A 424 -2.88 3.83 -0.72
CA ASN A 424 -3.33 4.99 0.05
C ASN A 424 -4.82 4.89 0.42
N ARG A 425 -5.68 4.36 -0.48
CA ARG A 425 -7.06 4.04 -0.15
C ARG A 425 -7.19 2.96 0.92
N GLY A 426 -6.31 1.95 0.88
CA GLY A 426 -6.24 0.93 1.92
C GLY A 426 -5.92 1.51 3.30
N ILE A 427 -5.00 2.48 3.39
CA ILE A 427 -4.70 3.20 4.63
C ILE A 427 -5.94 3.94 5.14
N LEU A 428 -6.63 4.69 4.28
CA LEU A 428 -7.86 5.40 4.68
C LEU A 428 -8.94 4.42 5.17
N SER A 429 -9.13 3.31 4.47
CA SER A 429 -10.10 2.28 4.87
C SER A 429 -9.78 1.69 6.26
N LEU A 430 -8.48 1.43 6.55
CA LEU A 430 -8.07 0.97 7.88
C LEU A 430 -8.34 2.01 8.97
N THR A 431 -8.15 3.29 8.66
CA THR A 431 -8.41 4.38 9.62
C THR A 431 -9.91 4.52 9.90
N ASP A 432 -10.75 4.26 8.89
CA ASP A 432 -12.21 4.21 9.03
C ASP A 432 -12.70 2.89 9.67
N GLY A 433 -11.83 1.90 9.90
CA GLY A 433 -12.16 0.59 10.43
C GLY A 433 -12.80 -0.37 9.41
N ASP A 434 -12.81 -0.01 8.12
CA ASP A 434 -13.33 -0.86 7.03
C ASP A 434 -12.25 -1.83 6.54
N THR A 435 -12.09 -2.94 7.26
CA THR A 435 -11.07 -3.97 6.97
C THR A 435 -11.33 -4.68 5.65
N GLU A 436 -12.58 -4.84 5.24
CA GLU A 436 -12.93 -5.49 3.97
C GLU A 436 -12.53 -4.63 2.77
N ALA A 437 -12.81 -3.32 2.81
CA ALA A 437 -12.34 -2.39 1.79
C ALA A 437 -10.80 -2.30 1.77
N ALA A 438 -10.16 -2.22 2.95
CA ALA A 438 -8.70 -2.20 3.06
C ALA A 438 -8.06 -3.43 2.41
N LYS A 439 -8.60 -4.62 2.65
CA LYS A 439 -8.15 -5.88 2.06
C LYS A 439 -8.22 -5.89 0.53
N GLN A 440 -9.33 -5.39 -0.02
CA GLN A 440 -9.50 -5.26 -1.48
C GLN A 440 -8.47 -4.30 -2.06
N TYR A 441 -8.27 -3.14 -1.46
CA TYR A 441 -7.31 -2.14 -1.92
C TYR A 441 -5.87 -2.63 -1.82
N PHE A 442 -5.47 -3.26 -0.71
CA PHE A 442 -4.13 -3.84 -0.58
C PHE A 442 -3.87 -4.99 -1.56
N GLY A 443 -4.93 -5.72 -1.95
CA GLY A 443 -4.84 -6.72 -3.02
C GLY A 443 -4.43 -6.14 -4.38
N LEU A 444 -4.70 -4.84 -4.63
CA LEU A 444 -4.32 -4.11 -5.84
C LEU A 444 -2.98 -3.36 -5.71
N ALA A 445 -2.40 -3.31 -4.52
CA ALA A 445 -1.22 -2.50 -4.19
C ALA A 445 0.12 -3.27 -4.35
N ALA A 446 0.17 -4.32 -5.15
CA ALA A 446 1.37 -5.14 -5.32
C ALA A 446 2.57 -4.29 -5.78
N GLY A 447 3.72 -4.47 -5.12
CA GLY A 447 4.96 -3.74 -5.43
C GLY A 447 5.15 -2.42 -4.69
N VAL A 448 4.18 -1.97 -3.89
CA VAL A 448 4.35 -0.83 -2.99
C VAL A 448 5.26 -1.22 -1.82
N GLU A 449 6.24 -0.38 -1.49
CA GLU A 449 7.29 -0.66 -0.51
C GLU A 449 6.73 -0.97 0.90
N ASN A 450 5.73 -0.21 1.35
CA ASN A 450 5.17 -0.32 2.70
C ASN A 450 3.90 -1.21 2.77
N LEU A 451 3.62 -2.00 1.73
CA LEU A 451 2.43 -2.85 1.68
C LEU A 451 2.35 -3.81 2.86
N ASN A 452 3.47 -4.39 3.25
CA ASN A 452 3.54 -5.33 4.38
C ASN A 452 3.15 -4.68 5.71
N GLU A 453 3.49 -3.41 5.91
CA GLU A 453 3.12 -2.67 7.11
C GLU A 453 1.60 -2.41 7.14
N GLY A 454 1.02 -1.95 6.04
CA GLY A 454 -0.42 -1.79 5.91
C GLY A 454 -1.19 -3.10 6.14
N GLN A 455 -0.73 -4.20 5.53
CA GLN A 455 -1.31 -5.52 5.74
C GLN A 455 -1.16 -6.00 7.19
N GLY A 456 -0.04 -5.70 7.85
CA GLY A 456 0.17 -6.01 9.25
C GLY A 456 -0.88 -5.35 10.15
N VAL A 457 -1.17 -4.06 9.93
CA VAL A 457 -2.24 -3.33 10.65
C VAL A 457 -3.61 -3.94 10.35
N LEU A 458 -3.90 -4.25 9.09
CA LEU A 458 -5.13 -4.93 8.69
C LEU A 458 -5.34 -6.22 9.49
N TYR A 459 -4.32 -7.07 9.57
CA TYR A 459 -4.42 -8.33 10.31
C TYR A 459 -4.55 -8.15 11.82
N ILE A 460 -3.99 -7.07 12.41
CA ILE A 460 -4.29 -6.73 13.81
C ILE A 460 -5.77 -6.40 13.96
N GLN A 461 -6.32 -5.57 13.09
CA GLN A 461 -7.74 -5.19 13.14
C GLN A 461 -8.68 -6.37 12.86
N GLU A 462 -8.27 -7.35 12.03
CA GLU A 462 -8.98 -8.62 11.82
C GLU A 462 -8.78 -9.62 12.99
N GLY A 463 -7.88 -9.33 13.92
CA GLY A 463 -7.54 -10.24 15.02
C GLY A 463 -6.67 -11.44 14.63
N ASP A 464 -6.09 -11.44 13.44
CA ASP A 464 -5.14 -12.49 12.99
C ASP A 464 -3.70 -12.07 13.28
N TYR A 465 -3.33 -12.11 14.55
CA TYR A 465 -2.05 -11.62 15.03
C TYR A 465 -0.85 -12.41 14.47
N ALA A 466 -1.04 -13.69 14.14
CA ALA A 466 0.01 -14.50 13.53
C ALA A 466 0.34 -14.01 12.11
N LYS A 467 -0.68 -13.68 11.30
CA LYS A 467 -0.46 -13.07 10.00
C LYS A 467 0.10 -11.66 10.12
N ALA A 468 -0.34 -10.88 11.10
CA ALA A 468 0.23 -9.55 11.36
C ALA A 468 1.74 -9.61 11.58
N ILE A 469 2.21 -10.50 12.48
CA ILE A 469 3.64 -10.71 12.76
C ILE A 469 4.39 -11.09 11.48
N ASN A 470 3.86 -12.03 10.70
CA ASN A 470 4.48 -12.46 9.46
C ASN A 470 4.57 -11.30 8.43
N SER A 471 3.54 -10.46 8.35
CA SER A 471 3.53 -9.29 7.45
C SER A 471 4.54 -8.24 7.86
N PHE A 472 4.62 -7.90 9.13
CA PHE A 472 5.62 -6.94 9.62
C PHE A 472 7.05 -7.44 9.43
N GLY A 473 7.29 -8.76 9.54
CA GLY A 473 8.62 -9.34 9.42
C GLY A 473 9.62 -8.68 10.38
N ASN A 474 10.65 -8.01 9.82
CA ASN A 474 11.66 -7.28 10.59
C ASN A 474 11.38 -5.78 10.73
N THR A 475 10.17 -5.33 10.43
CA THR A 475 9.80 -3.91 10.56
C THR A 475 9.90 -3.47 12.01
N THR A 476 10.51 -2.29 12.23
CA THR A 476 10.63 -1.66 13.54
C THR A 476 9.61 -0.52 13.63
N SER A 477 8.41 -0.84 14.14
CA SER A 477 7.31 0.11 14.33
C SER A 477 6.47 -0.23 15.55
N ASN A 478 5.67 0.72 16.02
CA ASN A 478 4.74 0.50 17.11
C ASN A 478 3.73 -0.61 16.79
N ASN A 479 3.22 -0.66 15.56
CA ASN A 479 2.28 -1.69 15.14
C ASN A 479 2.93 -3.09 15.11
N ALA A 480 4.20 -3.20 14.69
CA ALA A 480 4.94 -4.45 14.72
C ALA A 480 5.15 -4.96 16.16
N ALA A 481 5.48 -4.06 17.09
CA ALA A 481 5.60 -4.38 18.51
C ALA A 481 4.25 -4.77 19.12
N LEU A 482 3.18 -4.05 18.76
CA LEU A 482 1.83 -4.37 19.19
C LEU A 482 1.42 -5.80 18.80
N ALA A 483 1.71 -6.22 17.56
CA ALA A 483 1.42 -7.58 17.12
C ALA A 483 2.10 -8.64 18.02
N GLN A 484 3.33 -8.39 18.50
CA GLN A 484 4.01 -9.26 19.45
C GLN A 484 3.38 -9.23 20.85
N LEU A 485 2.96 -8.04 21.34
CA LEU A 485 2.24 -7.91 22.61
C LEU A 485 0.94 -8.72 22.63
N LEU A 486 0.21 -8.72 21.48
CA LEU A 486 -1.08 -9.39 21.35
C LEU A 486 -0.98 -10.94 21.35
N VAL A 487 0.23 -11.48 21.16
CA VAL A 487 0.52 -12.91 21.34
C VAL A 487 1.36 -13.20 22.58
N ASN A 488 1.46 -12.23 23.51
CA ASN A 488 2.20 -12.31 24.77
C ASN A 488 3.73 -12.49 24.62
N GLU A 489 4.31 -12.14 23.45
CA GLU A 489 5.76 -12.12 23.21
C GLU A 489 6.37 -10.79 23.70
N ASN A 490 6.27 -10.53 25.00
CA ASN A 490 6.59 -9.25 25.61
C ASN A 490 8.05 -8.80 25.40
N ASP A 491 9.01 -9.73 25.46
CA ASP A 491 10.42 -9.43 25.26
C ASP A 491 10.73 -9.02 23.82
N LYS A 492 10.08 -9.67 22.85
CA LYS A 492 10.20 -9.28 21.43
C LYS A 492 9.58 -7.93 21.19
N ALA A 493 8.38 -7.68 21.73
CA ALA A 493 7.72 -6.37 21.66
C ALA A 493 8.61 -5.27 22.22
N LYS A 494 9.16 -5.48 23.43
CA LYS A 494 10.10 -4.54 24.06
C LYS A 494 11.32 -4.29 23.20
N SER A 495 11.93 -5.33 22.65
CA SER A 495 13.09 -5.21 21.75
C SER A 495 12.78 -4.36 20.51
N ILE A 496 11.61 -4.52 19.89
CA ILE A 496 11.19 -3.69 18.75
C ILE A 496 11.01 -2.24 19.19
N LEU A 497 10.29 -2.00 20.32
CA LEU A 497 10.02 -0.65 20.83
C LEU A 497 11.31 0.09 21.21
N ASP A 498 12.28 -0.61 21.80
CA ASP A 498 13.58 -0.02 22.16
C ASP A 498 14.34 0.47 20.93
N ASN A 499 14.13 -0.13 19.75
CA ASN A 499 14.76 0.20 18.47
C ASN A 499 13.94 1.17 17.60
N VAL A 500 12.75 1.62 18.03
CA VAL A 500 12.00 2.67 17.32
C VAL A 500 12.82 3.96 17.32
N GLU A 501 13.11 4.49 16.14
CA GLU A 501 14.00 5.64 15.94
C GLU A 501 13.50 6.90 16.67
N LYS A 502 12.21 7.20 16.55
CA LYS A 502 11.54 8.30 17.24
C LYS A 502 10.43 7.75 18.11
N LYS A 503 10.70 7.61 19.39
CA LYS A 503 9.74 7.15 20.37
C LYS A 503 8.69 8.23 20.62
N ASP A 504 7.43 7.88 20.40
CA ASP A 504 6.24 8.70 20.66
C ASP A 504 5.51 8.25 21.94
N ALA A 505 4.36 8.87 22.21
CA ALA A 505 3.54 8.52 23.36
C ALA A 505 3.08 7.05 23.33
N THR A 506 2.72 6.53 22.17
CA THR A 506 2.30 5.12 21.97
C THR A 506 3.45 4.17 22.26
N THR A 507 4.67 4.50 21.80
CA THR A 507 5.88 3.70 22.09
C THR A 507 6.09 3.55 23.60
N TYR A 508 6.06 4.67 24.35
CA TYR A 508 6.25 4.63 25.80
C TYR A 508 5.09 3.94 26.51
N TYR A 509 3.86 4.11 26.05
CA TYR A 509 2.72 3.40 26.61
C TYR A 509 2.85 1.88 26.48
N MET A 510 3.24 1.38 25.33
CA MET A 510 3.49 -0.04 25.12
C MET A 510 4.72 -0.57 25.89
N LEU A 511 5.77 0.25 26.07
CA LEU A 511 6.88 -0.09 26.96
C LEU A 511 6.41 -0.22 28.41
N ALA A 512 5.46 0.62 28.85
CA ALA A 512 4.85 0.48 30.17
C ALA A 512 4.01 -0.81 30.29
N ILE A 513 3.30 -1.23 29.23
CA ILE A 513 2.59 -2.53 29.19
C ILE A 513 3.60 -3.69 29.30
N CYS A 514 4.71 -3.64 28.53
CA CYS A 514 5.77 -4.66 28.64
C CYS A 514 6.30 -4.76 30.09
N ALA A 515 6.56 -3.60 30.72
CA ALA A 515 7.04 -3.55 32.10
C ALA A 515 6.00 -4.08 33.10
N ALA A 516 4.71 -3.75 32.92
CA ALA A 516 3.63 -4.23 33.78
C ALA A 516 3.48 -5.75 33.72
N ARG A 517 3.54 -6.32 32.52
CA ARG A 517 3.51 -7.79 32.31
C ARG A 517 4.77 -8.48 32.84
N GLY A 518 5.92 -7.78 32.79
CA GLY A 518 7.20 -8.26 33.35
C GLY A 518 7.39 -7.97 34.84
N ALA A 519 6.38 -7.38 35.52
CA ALA A 519 6.42 -6.98 36.93
C ALA A 519 7.60 -6.06 37.31
N ASN A 520 8.00 -5.15 36.39
CA ASN A 520 9.01 -4.12 36.64
C ASN A 520 8.32 -2.78 36.95
N ASP A 521 7.96 -2.58 38.22
CA ASP A 521 7.15 -1.43 38.67
C ASP A 521 7.80 -0.07 38.36
N ALA A 522 9.13 0.05 38.47
CA ALA A 522 9.86 1.29 38.20
C ALA A 522 9.73 1.72 36.72
N ASP A 523 9.88 0.77 35.80
CA ASP A 523 9.75 1.04 34.37
C ASP A 523 8.29 1.31 33.97
N VAL A 524 7.30 0.72 34.67
CA VAL A 524 5.89 1.04 34.46
C VAL A 524 5.66 2.55 34.65
N PHE A 525 6.03 3.08 35.82
CA PHE A 525 5.79 4.49 36.14
C PHE A 525 6.60 5.44 35.25
N ALA A 526 7.88 5.10 35.01
CA ALA A 526 8.74 5.94 34.18
C ALA A 526 8.23 6.05 32.72
N ASN A 527 7.76 4.93 32.14
CA ASN A 527 7.26 4.93 30.78
C ASN A 527 5.84 5.54 30.69
N LEU A 528 4.95 5.28 31.66
CA LEU A 528 3.63 5.93 31.71
C LEU A 528 3.76 7.45 31.84
N GLN A 529 4.68 7.93 32.65
CA GLN A 529 4.91 9.37 32.78
C GLN A 529 5.32 9.99 31.44
N LYS A 530 6.28 9.38 30.73
CA LYS A 530 6.70 9.86 29.41
C LYS A 530 5.57 9.81 28.38
N ALA A 531 4.76 8.75 28.38
CA ALA A 531 3.61 8.65 27.52
C ALA A 531 2.61 9.79 27.77
N ALA A 532 2.30 10.06 29.05
CA ALA A 532 1.39 11.14 29.46
C ALA A 532 1.93 12.55 29.18
N GLU A 533 3.24 12.76 29.31
CA GLU A 533 3.91 14.03 28.94
C GLU A 533 3.81 14.32 27.45
N LEU A 534 3.94 13.30 26.61
CA LEU A 534 3.85 13.44 25.16
C LEU A 534 2.40 13.51 24.65
N ASN A 535 1.47 12.79 25.31
CA ASN A 535 0.03 12.85 25.03
C ASN A 535 -0.76 12.52 26.31
N ALA A 536 -1.48 13.51 26.82
CA ALA A 536 -2.28 13.40 28.06
C ALA A 536 -3.41 12.35 28.00
N ASP A 537 -3.85 11.97 26.80
CA ASP A 537 -4.88 10.94 26.62
C ASP A 537 -4.44 9.58 27.17
N PHE A 538 -3.14 9.28 27.14
CA PHE A 538 -2.61 8.04 27.71
C PHE A 538 -2.69 8.02 29.24
N ALA A 539 -2.61 9.16 29.91
CA ALA A 539 -2.88 9.22 31.35
C ALA A 539 -4.35 8.87 31.66
N THR A 540 -5.26 9.36 30.82
CA THR A 540 -6.69 9.04 30.94
C THR A 540 -6.96 7.57 30.63
N ARG A 541 -6.39 7.03 29.55
CA ARG A 541 -6.48 5.63 29.17
C ARG A 541 -5.98 4.69 30.26
N ALA A 542 -4.84 4.99 30.88
CA ALA A 542 -4.25 4.14 31.91
C ALA A 542 -5.17 3.92 33.12
N LYS A 543 -6.07 4.87 33.46
CA LYS A 543 -7.03 4.74 34.57
C LYS A 543 -8.01 3.61 34.39
N THR A 544 -8.27 3.22 33.15
CA THR A 544 -9.28 2.22 32.79
C THR A 544 -8.67 0.97 32.15
N ASP A 545 -7.37 1.03 31.76
CA ASP A 545 -6.67 -0.07 31.10
C ASP A 545 -6.27 -1.13 32.14
N ILE A 546 -6.84 -2.32 31.96
CA ILE A 546 -6.60 -3.49 32.82
C ILE A 546 -5.12 -3.91 32.87
N GLU A 547 -4.32 -3.61 31.87
CA GLU A 547 -2.87 -3.83 31.90
C GLU A 547 -2.21 -3.22 33.14
N PHE A 548 -2.81 -2.13 33.67
CA PHE A 548 -2.30 -1.42 34.84
C PHE A 548 -3.15 -1.60 36.10
N ALA A 549 -4.09 -2.52 36.12
CA ALA A 549 -5.01 -2.69 37.26
C ALA A 549 -4.29 -2.87 38.60
N LYS A 550 -3.18 -3.59 38.61
CA LYS A 550 -2.31 -3.81 39.78
C LYS A 550 -1.78 -2.50 40.39
N TYR A 551 -1.64 -1.46 39.55
CA TYR A 551 -0.99 -0.19 39.92
C TYR A 551 -1.95 0.94 40.23
N TRP A 552 -3.25 0.78 39.98
CA TRP A 552 -4.24 1.87 40.15
C TRP A 552 -4.28 2.51 41.53
N THR A 553 -3.88 1.77 42.60
CA THR A 553 -3.83 2.28 43.97
C THR A 553 -2.46 2.85 44.37
N ALA A 554 -1.42 2.68 43.57
CA ALA A 554 -0.10 3.19 43.86
C ALA A 554 -0.06 4.73 43.77
N ALA A 555 0.66 5.36 44.69
CA ALA A 555 0.76 6.82 44.77
C ALA A 555 1.39 7.43 43.52
N GLU A 556 2.41 6.78 42.97
CA GLU A 556 3.11 7.14 41.74
C GLU A 556 2.16 7.09 40.55
N PHE A 557 1.36 6.03 40.42
CA PHE A 557 0.36 5.91 39.36
C PHE A 557 -0.68 7.02 39.45
N GLN A 558 -1.21 7.28 40.66
CA GLN A 558 -2.21 8.33 40.87
C GLN A 558 -1.64 9.73 40.57
N ALA A 559 -0.34 9.94 40.72
CA ALA A 559 0.32 11.20 40.38
C ALA A 559 0.41 11.40 38.84
N ILE A 560 0.61 10.33 38.07
CA ILE A 560 0.67 10.34 36.60
C ILE A 560 -0.74 10.47 36.00
N ALA A 561 -1.68 9.72 36.55
CA ALA A 561 -3.05 9.60 36.07
C ALA A 561 -4.01 10.72 36.55
N LYS A 562 -3.50 11.91 36.89
CA LYS A 562 -4.32 13.05 37.37
C LYS A 562 -5.29 13.65 36.37
#